data_299c152cbac0ee457069b3ae6d473883
#
_entry.id   299c152cbac0ee457069b3ae6d473883
#
_cell.length_a   1.000
_cell.length_b   1.000
_cell.length_c   1.000
_cell.angle_alpha   90.00
_cell.angle_beta   90.00
_cell.angle_gamma   90.00
#
_symmetry.space_group_name_H-M   'P 1'
#
loop_
_entity.id
_entity.type
_entity.pdbx_description
1 polymer ?
#
loop_
_entity_poly.entity_id
_entity_poly.type
_entity_poly.pdbx_seq_one_letter_code
_entity_poly.pdbx_strand_id
1 'polypeptide(L)'
;FEPWRSDLTAVVIGPGIPWDHPTLEILRKEGVQVRGEIELAWEALNDIPWVGITGTNGKTTVTHLLSHVLNHAGVRAPMGGNMGASAAEMALKIRKGETPKPDWLVMELSSYQIEAGPSLAPSIGIWTTLTPDHLERHGTLEAYRAIKHSLLQRSSLAIFNGDDADLSAHRPSLKRGMWVKAAPPCHDDQPADFWIDDAGTVQAREGGAMFPAKVLAMPGAHNRQNLLLVTAAAAQIGLNAEQIARGLESFPGVPHRLEHLGSTASADVFNDSKATNYDAAAVGLQAMAGPVVVLAGGQTKRGNATGWLTELKSKACAVVLFGAGAEELDALIRQSNYQGQVHRCTDLSAAVAIAIRATSELQASSLLLSPACASFDQYQDFEARGDHFRDLMQPHMRVG
;
A
#
# COMPACT_ATOMS: atom_id res chain seq x y z
N PHE A 1 -23.11 18.25 -18.14
CA PHE A 1 -24.39 17.75 -17.57
C PHE A 1 -25.60 18.53 -18.06
N GLU A 2 -25.48 19.75 -18.55
CA GLU A 2 -26.60 20.62 -18.92
C GLU A 2 -27.63 19.96 -19.85
N PRO A 3 -27.24 19.19 -20.91
CA PRO A 3 -28.22 18.56 -21.79
C PRO A 3 -29.10 17.48 -21.16
N TRP A 4 -28.66 16.88 -20.05
CA TRP A 4 -29.36 15.77 -19.36
C TRP A 4 -29.83 16.13 -17.95
N ARG A 5 -29.63 17.37 -17.50
CA ARG A 5 -29.84 17.78 -16.13
C ARG A 5 -31.25 17.52 -15.61
N SER A 6 -32.27 17.71 -16.46
CA SER A 6 -33.67 17.45 -16.13
C SER A 6 -34.00 15.96 -15.95
N ASP A 7 -33.18 15.07 -16.51
CA ASP A 7 -33.45 13.65 -16.54
C ASP A 7 -32.60 12.85 -15.53
N LEU A 8 -31.68 13.54 -14.83
CA LEU A 8 -30.79 12.92 -13.86
C LEU A 8 -31.52 12.61 -12.55
N THR A 9 -31.56 11.34 -12.18
CA THR A 9 -32.00 10.88 -10.86
C THR A 9 -30.82 10.62 -9.93
N ALA A 10 -29.67 10.24 -10.47
CA ALA A 10 -28.44 10.01 -9.71
C ALA A 10 -27.20 10.28 -10.56
N VAL A 11 -26.10 10.66 -9.91
CA VAL A 11 -24.77 10.78 -10.48
C VAL A 11 -23.81 9.95 -9.64
N VAL A 12 -23.06 9.07 -10.30
CA VAL A 12 -22.04 8.24 -9.67
C VAL A 12 -20.67 8.77 -10.05
N ILE A 13 -19.82 9.00 -9.06
CA ILE A 13 -18.48 9.55 -9.27
C ILE A 13 -17.40 8.56 -8.82
N GLY A 14 -16.29 8.55 -9.57
CA GLY A 14 -15.04 7.93 -9.14
C GLY A 14 -14.25 8.83 -8.19
N PRO A 15 -13.24 8.30 -7.48
CA PRO A 15 -12.47 9.05 -6.47
C PRO A 15 -11.64 10.20 -7.03
N GLY A 16 -11.42 10.27 -8.35
CA GLY A 16 -10.72 11.37 -9.00
C GLY A 16 -11.52 12.68 -9.11
N ILE A 17 -12.85 12.63 -8.90
CA ILE A 17 -13.70 13.82 -8.91
C ILE A 17 -13.88 14.31 -7.46
N PRO A 18 -13.53 15.57 -7.15
CA PRO A 18 -13.73 16.14 -5.82
C PRO A 18 -15.18 16.04 -5.36
N TRP A 19 -15.40 15.56 -4.13
CA TRP A 19 -16.74 15.42 -3.55
C TRP A 19 -17.49 16.74 -3.44
N ASP A 20 -16.76 17.82 -3.17
CA ASP A 20 -17.22 19.20 -3.09
C ASP A 20 -17.16 19.99 -4.41
N HIS A 21 -17.06 19.27 -5.55
CA HIS A 21 -17.07 19.93 -6.87
C HIS A 21 -18.33 20.78 -7.03
N PRO A 22 -18.23 22.05 -7.47
CA PRO A 22 -19.37 23.00 -7.52
C PRO A 22 -20.58 22.45 -8.29
N THR A 23 -20.35 21.74 -9.39
CA THR A 23 -21.45 21.09 -10.16
C THR A 23 -22.18 20.04 -9.34
N LEU A 24 -21.46 19.25 -8.53
CA LEU A 24 -22.05 18.20 -7.68
C LEU A 24 -22.85 18.82 -6.55
N GLU A 25 -22.42 19.96 -6.00
CA GLU A 25 -23.17 20.68 -5.00
C GLU A 25 -24.48 21.25 -5.55
N ILE A 26 -24.46 21.77 -6.78
CA ILE A 26 -25.68 22.23 -7.46
C ILE A 26 -26.64 21.08 -7.64
N LEU A 27 -26.17 19.93 -8.15
CA LEU A 27 -27.01 18.74 -8.37
C LEU A 27 -27.65 18.24 -7.06
N ARG A 28 -26.88 18.23 -5.95
CA ARG A 28 -27.43 17.86 -4.62
C ARG A 28 -28.51 18.83 -4.16
N LYS A 29 -28.34 20.14 -4.38
CA LYS A 29 -29.36 21.16 -4.06
C LYS A 29 -30.63 20.98 -4.89
N GLU A 30 -30.52 20.45 -6.09
CA GLU A 30 -31.64 20.11 -6.98
C GLU A 30 -32.27 18.76 -6.71
N GLY A 31 -31.80 18.03 -5.68
CA GLY A 31 -32.35 16.73 -5.28
C GLY A 31 -31.78 15.53 -6.05
N VAL A 32 -30.78 15.74 -6.91
CA VAL A 32 -30.10 14.65 -7.60
C VAL A 32 -29.20 13.91 -6.62
N GLN A 33 -29.30 12.58 -6.55
CA GLN A 33 -28.44 11.78 -5.70
C GLN A 33 -27.01 11.77 -6.27
N VAL A 34 -26.04 12.26 -5.49
CA VAL A 34 -24.61 12.17 -5.84
C VAL A 34 -23.97 11.12 -4.94
N ARG A 35 -23.38 10.10 -5.56
CA ARG A 35 -22.88 8.90 -4.88
C ARG A 35 -21.48 8.53 -5.36
N GLY A 36 -20.66 8.01 -4.49
CA GLY A 36 -19.40 7.39 -4.88
C GLY A 36 -19.59 5.99 -5.47
N GLU A 37 -18.71 5.58 -6.35
CA GLU A 37 -18.67 4.22 -6.89
C GLU A 37 -18.60 3.18 -5.75
N ILE A 38 -17.80 3.47 -4.73
CA ILE A 38 -17.62 2.62 -3.55
C ILE A 38 -18.93 2.42 -2.75
N GLU A 39 -19.81 3.43 -2.73
CA GLU A 39 -21.08 3.36 -2.02
C GLU A 39 -22.06 2.42 -2.73
N LEU A 40 -22.09 2.44 -4.06
CA LEU A 40 -22.88 1.47 -4.82
C LEU A 40 -22.40 0.04 -4.61
N ALA A 41 -21.07 -0.15 -4.57
CA ALA A 41 -20.51 -1.46 -4.27
C ALA A 41 -20.87 -1.93 -2.87
N TRP A 42 -20.81 -1.03 -1.88
CA TRP A 42 -21.22 -1.32 -0.50
C TRP A 42 -22.69 -1.76 -0.43
N GLU A 43 -23.59 -1.01 -1.03
CA GLU A 43 -25.02 -1.38 -1.06
C GLU A 43 -25.24 -2.73 -1.75
N ALA A 44 -24.56 -2.94 -2.86
CA ALA A 44 -24.65 -4.20 -3.59
C ALA A 44 -24.12 -5.40 -2.78
N LEU A 45 -23.15 -5.21 -1.87
CA LEU A 45 -22.45 -6.30 -1.17
C LEU A 45 -22.54 -6.19 0.37
N ASN A 46 -23.52 -5.48 0.92
CA ASN A 46 -23.68 -5.29 2.37
C ASN A 46 -24.10 -6.56 3.13
N ASP A 47 -24.48 -7.61 2.41
CA ASP A 47 -24.74 -8.96 2.93
C ASP A 47 -23.46 -9.82 3.08
N ILE A 48 -22.30 -9.26 2.76
CA ILE A 48 -20.99 -9.85 2.96
C ILE A 48 -20.22 -8.96 3.96
N PRO A 49 -19.57 -9.50 5.00
CA PRO A 49 -18.81 -8.68 5.92
C PRO A 49 -17.56 -8.10 5.25
N TRP A 50 -17.29 -6.80 5.51
CA TRP A 50 -16.11 -6.11 4.98
C TRP A 50 -15.10 -5.82 6.09
N VAL A 51 -13.81 -5.94 5.74
CA VAL A 51 -12.73 -5.27 6.46
C VAL A 51 -12.33 -4.04 5.67
N GLY A 52 -12.61 -2.85 6.20
CA GLY A 52 -12.23 -1.56 5.60
C GLY A 52 -10.90 -1.06 6.15
N ILE A 53 -9.89 -0.91 5.30
CA ILE A 53 -8.52 -0.55 5.69
C ILE A 53 -8.20 0.85 5.19
N THR A 54 -7.91 1.78 6.10
CA THR A 54 -7.52 3.15 5.78
C THR A 54 -6.26 3.58 6.52
N GLY A 55 -5.71 4.72 6.14
CA GLY A 55 -4.51 5.33 6.72
C GLY A 55 -3.73 6.13 5.68
N THR A 56 -2.64 6.77 6.06
CA THR A 56 -1.73 7.41 5.10
C THR A 56 -0.83 6.36 4.47
N ASN A 57 -0.09 5.60 5.26
CA ASN A 57 0.81 4.54 4.83
C ASN A 57 0.37 3.17 5.37
N GLY A 58 0.87 2.08 4.80
CA GLY A 58 0.60 0.72 5.27
C GLY A 58 -0.68 0.07 4.73
N LYS A 59 -1.65 0.81 4.22
CA LYS A 59 -2.93 0.29 3.71
C LYS A 59 -2.75 -0.93 2.80
N THR A 60 -2.01 -0.77 1.71
CA THR A 60 -1.81 -1.82 0.70
C THR A 60 -1.17 -3.07 1.31
N THR A 61 -0.16 -2.90 2.16
CA THR A 61 0.51 -4.01 2.83
C THR A 61 -0.45 -4.77 3.74
N VAL A 62 -1.23 -4.06 4.56
CA VAL A 62 -2.22 -4.67 5.46
C VAL A 62 -3.32 -5.37 4.67
N THR A 63 -3.78 -4.78 3.56
CA THR A 63 -4.80 -5.37 2.67
C THR A 63 -4.31 -6.69 2.05
N HIS A 64 -3.11 -6.69 1.44
CA HIS A 64 -2.54 -7.90 0.86
C HIS A 64 -2.28 -8.98 1.92
N LEU A 65 -1.65 -8.58 3.03
CA LEU A 65 -1.28 -9.51 4.08
C LEU A 65 -2.51 -10.14 4.74
N LEU A 66 -3.55 -9.35 5.04
CA LEU A 66 -4.79 -9.87 5.62
C LEU A 66 -5.53 -10.81 4.66
N SER A 67 -5.70 -10.39 3.39
CA SER A 67 -6.32 -11.23 2.38
C SER A 67 -5.56 -12.56 2.22
N HIS A 68 -4.23 -12.51 2.18
CA HIS A 68 -3.40 -13.72 2.09
C HIS A 68 -3.58 -14.64 3.30
N VAL A 69 -3.49 -14.11 4.53
CA VAL A 69 -3.65 -14.88 5.77
C VAL A 69 -5.02 -15.56 5.82
N LEU A 70 -6.08 -14.84 5.47
CA LEU A 70 -7.45 -15.38 5.46
C LEU A 70 -7.60 -16.49 4.41
N ASN A 71 -7.17 -16.26 3.18
CA ASN A 71 -7.26 -17.26 2.10
C ASN A 71 -6.41 -18.48 2.39
N HIS A 72 -5.21 -18.31 2.98
CA HIS A 72 -4.35 -19.43 3.41
C HIS A 72 -5.02 -20.31 4.46
N ALA A 73 -5.84 -19.71 5.32
CA ALA A 73 -6.63 -20.44 6.33
C ALA A 73 -7.97 -21.00 5.78
N GLY A 74 -8.23 -20.89 4.48
CA GLY A 74 -9.44 -21.39 3.83
C GLY A 74 -10.66 -20.45 3.88
N VAL A 75 -10.48 -19.21 4.35
CA VAL A 75 -11.52 -18.17 4.33
C VAL A 75 -11.42 -17.41 3.01
N ARG A 76 -12.44 -17.47 2.17
CA ARG A 76 -12.46 -16.73 0.89
C ARG A 76 -12.59 -15.23 1.14
N ALA A 77 -11.49 -14.52 1.04
CA ALA A 77 -11.37 -13.11 1.36
C ALA A 77 -10.64 -12.34 0.24
N PRO A 78 -11.26 -12.14 -0.94
CA PRO A 78 -10.69 -11.33 -2.00
C PRO A 78 -10.51 -9.89 -1.54
N MET A 79 -9.50 -9.22 -2.11
CA MET A 79 -9.18 -7.83 -1.83
C MET A 79 -9.44 -6.93 -3.02
N GLY A 80 -9.68 -5.64 -2.74
CA GLY A 80 -9.89 -4.62 -3.77
C GLY A 80 -10.08 -3.23 -3.18
N GLY A 81 -10.70 -2.35 -3.94
CA GLY A 81 -11.03 -0.97 -3.55
C GLY A 81 -10.10 0.06 -4.18
N ASN A 82 -9.28 0.75 -3.37
CA ASN A 82 -8.32 1.75 -3.86
C ASN A 82 -7.10 1.14 -4.60
N MET A 83 -7.02 -0.16 -4.67
CA MET A 83 -5.98 -0.93 -5.34
C MET A 83 -6.57 -2.19 -5.96
N GLY A 84 -5.94 -2.70 -7.03
CA GLY A 84 -6.43 -3.88 -7.74
C GLY A 84 -7.81 -3.67 -8.36
N ALA A 85 -8.70 -4.66 -8.21
CA ALA A 85 -10.06 -4.56 -8.73
C ALA A 85 -10.88 -3.50 -7.99
N SER A 86 -11.63 -2.66 -8.74
CA SER A 86 -12.54 -1.71 -8.11
C SER A 86 -13.65 -2.42 -7.36
N ALA A 87 -14.19 -1.77 -6.32
CA ALA A 87 -15.26 -2.36 -5.54
C ALA A 87 -16.52 -2.63 -6.39
N ALA A 88 -16.84 -1.75 -7.34
CA ALA A 88 -17.98 -1.93 -8.25
C ALA A 88 -17.76 -3.11 -9.22
N GLU A 89 -16.56 -3.30 -9.74
CA GLU A 89 -16.24 -4.46 -10.57
C GLU A 89 -16.41 -5.77 -9.79
N MET A 90 -15.89 -5.80 -8.55
CA MET A 90 -16.07 -6.96 -7.66
C MET A 90 -17.56 -7.23 -7.40
N ALA A 91 -18.33 -6.18 -7.10
CA ALA A 91 -19.77 -6.29 -6.86
C ALA A 91 -20.48 -6.86 -8.08
N LEU A 92 -20.16 -6.38 -9.27
CA LEU A 92 -20.75 -6.84 -10.51
C LEU A 92 -20.48 -8.33 -10.76
N LYS A 93 -19.21 -8.77 -10.63
CA LYS A 93 -18.82 -10.17 -10.82
C LYS A 93 -19.48 -11.11 -9.82
N ILE A 94 -19.52 -10.71 -8.54
CA ILE A 94 -20.16 -11.51 -7.48
C ILE A 94 -21.67 -11.61 -7.71
N ARG A 95 -22.35 -10.49 -8.03
CA ARG A 95 -23.80 -10.48 -8.24
C ARG A 95 -24.24 -11.20 -9.52
N LYS A 96 -23.38 -11.24 -10.55
CA LYS A 96 -23.60 -12.06 -11.75
C LYS A 96 -23.27 -13.54 -11.56
N GLY A 97 -22.68 -13.93 -10.44
CA GLY A 97 -22.23 -15.31 -10.21
C GLY A 97 -20.98 -15.69 -11.03
N GLU A 98 -20.26 -14.71 -11.56
CA GLU A 98 -18.99 -14.92 -12.29
C GLU A 98 -17.85 -15.30 -11.35
N THR A 99 -17.98 -14.92 -10.07
CA THR A 99 -17.08 -15.31 -8.98
C THR A 99 -17.88 -15.88 -7.81
N PRO A 100 -17.37 -16.89 -7.08
CA PRO A 100 -18.03 -17.41 -5.89
C PRO A 100 -18.23 -16.32 -4.84
N LYS A 101 -19.36 -16.38 -4.11
CA LYS A 101 -19.60 -15.46 -2.99
C LYS A 101 -18.48 -15.60 -1.95
N PRO A 102 -17.76 -14.51 -1.61
CA PRO A 102 -16.72 -14.56 -0.59
C PRO A 102 -17.31 -14.64 0.82
N ASP A 103 -16.49 -15.11 1.76
CA ASP A 103 -16.84 -15.11 3.18
C ASP A 103 -16.60 -13.73 3.81
N TRP A 104 -15.56 -13.01 3.33
CA TRP A 104 -15.19 -11.64 3.69
C TRP A 104 -14.71 -10.86 2.48
N LEU A 105 -14.80 -9.53 2.54
CA LEU A 105 -14.17 -8.62 1.57
C LEU A 105 -13.11 -7.79 2.30
N VAL A 106 -11.88 -7.75 1.78
CA VAL A 106 -10.77 -6.96 2.32
C VAL A 106 -10.56 -5.75 1.44
N MET A 107 -11.01 -4.57 1.91
CA MET A 107 -11.11 -3.37 1.08
C MET A 107 -10.14 -2.30 1.52
N GLU A 108 -9.18 -1.94 0.65
CA GLU A 108 -8.38 -0.73 0.81
C GLU A 108 -9.24 0.50 0.50
N LEU A 109 -9.30 1.45 1.43
CA LEU A 109 -10.16 2.63 1.31
C LEU A 109 -9.33 3.91 1.44
N SER A 110 -9.30 4.71 0.36
CA SER A 110 -8.74 6.06 0.38
C SER A 110 -9.67 7.03 1.11
N SER A 111 -9.13 8.20 1.51
CA SER A 111 -9.96 9.27 2.09
C SER A 111 -11.03 9.75 1.12
N TYR A 112 -10.74 9.78 -0.17
CA TYR A 112 -11.70 10.17 -1.21
C TYR A 112 -12.89 9.21 -1.30
N GLN A 113 -12.62 7.89 -1.23
CA GLN A 113 -13.67 6.87 -1.22
C GLN A 113 -14.51 6.92 0.06
N ILE A 114 -13.88 7.16 1.21
CA ILE A 114 -14.59 7.28 2.49
C ILE A 114 -15.51 8.50 2.49
N GLU A 115 -15.04 9.62 1.95
CA GLU A 115 -15.80 10.86 1.81
C GLU A 115 -17.01 10.68 0.87
N ALA A 116 -16.80 9.98 -0.25
CA ALA A 116 -17.84 9.69 -1.24
C ALA A 116 -18.74 8.49 -0.90
N GLY A 117 -18.49 7.82 0.22
CA GLY A 117 -19.25 6.66 0.70
C GLY A 117 -19.73 6.82 2.14
N PRO A 118 -20.64 7.78 2.43
CA PRO A 118 -21.09 8.05 3.79
C PRO A 118 -21.84 6.89 4.45
N SER A 119 -22.37 5.94 3.69
CA SER A 119 -23.07 4.76 4.22
C SER A 119 -22.14 3.58 4.53
N LEU A 120 -20.84 3.66 4.15
CA LEU A 120 -19.86 2.60 4.43
C LEU A 120 -19.76 2.31 5.94
N ALA A 121 -20.11 1.11 6.34
CA ALA A 121 -20.08 0.63 7.72
C ALA A 121 -19.47 -0.79 7.82
N PRO A 122 -18.16 -0.94 7.61
CA PRO A 122 -17.51 -2.24 7.63
C PRO A 122 -17.71 -2.99 8.96
N SER A 123 -17.68 -4.32 8.91
CA SER A 123 -17.67 -5.14 10.15
C SER A 123 -16.40 -4.86 10.97
N ILE A 124 -15.26 -4.69 10.28
CA ILE A 124 -13.98 -4.32 10.91
C ILE A 124 -13.41 -3.13 10.15
N GLY A 125 -13.08 -2.05 10.86
CA GLY A 125 -12.31 -0.92 10.35
C GLY A 125 -10.89 -0.94 10.89
N ILE A 126 -9.88 -0.79 10.03
CA ILE A 126 -8.47 -0.73 10.42
C ILE A 126 -7.90 0.62 10.04
N TRP A 127 -7.24 1.29 10.99
CA TRP A 127 -6.51 2.53 10.74
C TRP A 127 -5.01 2.32 10.95
N THR A 128 -4.25 2.35 9.85
CA THR A 128 -2.83 2.01 9.85
C THR A 128 -1.95 3.14 10.39
N THR A 129 -2.01 4.34 9.79
CA THR A 129 -1.22 5.52 10.19
C THR A 129 -1.94 6.80 9.80
N LEU A 130 -1.56 7.93 10.43
CA LEU A 130 -1.94 9.27 10.01
C LEU A 130 -0.72 10.20 9.99
N THR A 131 -0.35 10.67 8.80
CA THR A 131 0.63 11.72 8.57
C THR A 131 0.07 12.71 7.55
N PRO A 132 0.54 13.98 7.50
CA PRO A 132 0.08 14.93 6.50
C PRO A 132 0.21 14.40 5.08
N ASP A 133 -0.91 14.33 4.37
CA ASP A 133 -1.00 13.91 2.98
C ASP A 133 -2.29 14.47 2.37
N HIS A 134 -2.31 14.69 1.05
CA HIS A 134 -3.49 15.19 0.33
C HIS A 134 -4.10 16.49 0.90
N LEU A 135 -3.27 17.37 1.50
CA LEU A 135 -3.75 18.62 2.11
C LEU A 135 -4.23 19.62 1.07
N GLU A 136 -3.74 19.53 -0.17
CA GLU A 136 -4.26 20.30 -1.32
C GLU A 136 -5.73 20.00 -1.60
N ARG A 137 -6.21 18.79 -1.22
CA ARG A 137 -7.60 18.35 -1.41
C ARG A 137 -8.44 18.53 -0.13
N HIS A 138 -7.90 18.17 1.02
CA HIS A 138 -8.66 18.17 2.29
C HIS A 138 -8.49 19.44 3.11
N GLY A 139 -7.59 20.35 2.72
CA GLY A 139 -7.31 21.61 3.37
C GLY A 139 -6.47 21.48 4.64
N THR A 140 -6.89 20.69 5.61
CA THR A 140 -6.20 20.53 6.90
C THR A 140 -6.01 19.06 7.30
N LEU A 141 -5.05 18.81 8.20
CA LEU A 141 -4.83 17.47 8.76
C LEU A 141 -6.04 17.01 9.60
N GLU A 142 -6.72 17.96 10.27
CA GLU A 142 -7.93 17.70 11.05
C GLU A 142 -9.07 17.20 10.16
N ALA A 143 -9.30 17.82 9.00
CA ALA A 143 -10.30 17.40 8.04
C ALA A 143 -9.96 15.98 7.48
N TYR A 144 -8.70 15.77 7.12
CA TYR A 144 -8.21 14.46 6.66
C TYR A 144 -8.38 13.38 7.72
N ARG A 145 -8.07 13.68 8.99
CA ARG A 145 -8.31 12.81 10.16
C ARG A 145 -9.79 12.51 10.33
N ALA A 146 -10.66 13.52 10.29
CA ALA A 146 -12.10 13.39 10.46
C ALA A 146 -12.72 12.44 9.43
N ILE A 147 -12.31 12.54 8.16
CA ILE A 147 -12.76 11.64 7.09
C ILE A 147 -12.39 10.20 7.41
N LYS A 148 -11.12 9.91 7.75
CA LYS A 148 -10.71 8.54 8.09
C LYS A 148 -11.40 8.03 9.36
N HIS A 149 -11.51 8.86 10.39
CA HIS A 149 -12.18 8.52 11.62
C HIS A 149 -13.66 8.17 11.39
N SER A 150 -14.34 8.83 10.45
CA SER A 150 -15.73 8.53 10.14
C SER A 150 -15.96 7.09 9.67
N LEU A 151 -15.01 6.48 8.95
CA LEU A 151 -15.09 5.05 8.60
C LEU A 151 -15.03 4.18 9.86
N LEU A 152 -14.09 4.47 10.77
CA LEU A 152 -13.91 3.71 12.01
C LEU A 152 -15.14 3.87 12.94
N GLN A 153 -15.72 5.07 12.98
CA GLN A 153 -16.94 5.34 13.75
C GLN A 153 -18.12 4.49 13.27
N ARG A 154 -18.25 4.30 11.96
CA ARG A 154 -19.32 3.48 11.37
C ARG A 154 -19.04 1.98 11.40
N SER A 155 -17.77 1.57 11.51
CA SER A 155 -17.40 0.14 11.60
C SER A 155 -17.92 -0.50 12.89
N SER A 156 -18.29 -1.78 12.85
CA SER A 156 -18.74 -2.51 14.07
C SER A 156 -17.59 -2.63 15.07
N LEU A 157 -16.39 -2.99 14.60
CA LEU A 157 -15.14 -3.02 15.36
C LEU A 157 -14.12 -2.08 14.72
N ALA A 158 -13.42 -1.30 15.54
CA ALA A 158 -12.29 -0.46 15.12
C ALA A 158 -10.96 -1.02 15.63
N ILE A 159 -9.92 -1.06 14.78
CA ILE A 159 -8.55 -1.48 15.13
C ILE A 159 -7.60 -0.33 14.78
N PHE A 160 -6.79 0.08 15.76
CA PHE A 160 -5.90 1.23 15.68
C PHE A 160 -4.44 0.85 15.89
N ASN A 161 -3.54 1.49 15.15
CA ASN A 161 -2.11 1.42 15.37
C ASN A 161 -1.70 2.36 16.53
N GLY A 162 -1.34 1.80 17.67
CA GLY A 162 -0.91 2.54 18.86
C GLY A 162 0.53 3.07 18.79
N ASP A 163 1.31 2.70 17.76
CA ASP A 163 2.63 3.28 17.50
C ASP A 163 2.55 4.54 16.64
N ASP A 164 1.39 4.84 16.06
CA ASP A 164 1.18 6.09 15.34
C ASP A 164 0.98 7.24 16.34
N ALA A 165 1.80 8.28 16.23
CA ALA A 165 1.83 9.38 17.19
C ALA A 165 0.53 10.19 17.18
N ASP A 166 -0.07 10.42 16.00
CA ASP A 166 -1.32 11.18 15.89
C ASP A 166 -2.50 10.38 16.45
N LEU A 167 -2.61 9.10 16.09
CA LEU A 167 -3.68 8.23 16.62
C LEU A 167 -3.59 8.09 18.13
N SER A 168 -2.39 7.88 18.67
CA SER A 168 -2.15 7.79 20.11
C SER A 168 -2.51 9.07 20.86
N ALA A 169 -2.11 10.23 20.33
CA ALA A 169 -2.43 11.53 20.92
C ALA A 169 -3.95 11.81 20.94
N HIS A 170 -4.69 11.30 19.94
CA HIS A 170 -6.13 11.52 19.83
C HIS A 170 -6.98 10.36 20.38
N ARG A 171 -6.37 9.32 20.96
CA ARG A 171 -7.06 8.14 21.48
C ARG A 171 -8.30 8.44 22.32
N PRO A 172 -8.31 9.44 23.23
CA PRO A 172 -9.49 9.76 24.04
C PRO A 172 -10.72 10.21 23.23
N SER A 173 -10.49 10.78 22.03
CA SER A 173 -11.54 11.27 21.13
C SER A 173 -11.95 10.27 20.05
N LEU A 174 -11.18 9.19 19.88
CA LEU A 174 -11.48 8.15 18.90
C LEU A 174 -12.53 7.18 19.44
N LYS A 175 -13.19 6.48 18.50
CA LYS A 175 -14.12 5.40 18.86
C LYS A 175 -13.40 4.36 19.73
N ARG A 176 -14.10 3.81 20.72
CA ARG A 176 -13.61 2.66 21.48
C ARG A 176 -13.34 1.48 20.52
N GLY A 177 -12.16 0.90 20.61
CA GLY A 177 -11.73 -0.20 19.73
C GLY A 177 -10.47 -0.87 20.26
N MET A 178 -9.91 -1.78 19.47
CA MET A 178 -8.70 -2.51 19.76
C MET A 178 -7.48 -1.68 19.36
N TRP A 179 -6.42 -1.79 20.15
CA TRP A 179 -5.14 -1.10 19.91
C TRP A 179 -4.01 -2.11 19.81
N VAL A 180 -3.13 -1.90 18.84
CA VAL A 180 -1.94 -2.74 18.66
C VAL A 180 -0.68 -1.90 18.88
N LYS A 181 0.38 -2.49 19.44
CA LYS A 181 1.70 -1.84 19.63
C LYS A 181 2.83 -2.81 19.28
N ALA A 182 3.77 -2.38 18.43
CA ALA A 182 4.94 -3.17 18.06
C ALA A 182 6.04 -3.22 19.13
N ALA A 183 5.84 -2.53 20.25
CA ALA A 183 6.66 -2.61 21.46
C ALA A 183 5.82 -3.03 22.66
N PRO A 184 6.42 -3.62 23.70
CA PRO A 184 5.72 -3.92 24.94
C PRO A 184 5.03 -2.65 25.47
N PRO A 185 3.85 -2.77 26.10
CA PRO A 185 3.23 -1.67 26.81
C PRO A 185 4.05 -1.38 28.09
N CYS A 186 5.20 -0.71 27.91
CA CYS A 186 6.04 -0.30 29.02
C CYS A 186 5.36 0.82 29.79
N HIS A 187 4.96 0.60 31.03
CA HIS A 187 4.56 1.64 32.01
C HIS A 187 3.66 2.76 31.47
N ASP A 188 3.08 2.56 30.29
CA ASP A 188 2.24 3.50 29.60
C ASP A 188 0.79 3.24 30.03
N ASP A 189 0.08 4.25 30.48
CA ASP A 189 -1.33 4.17 30.89
C ASP A 189 -2.29 3.76 29.75
N GLN A 190 -1.75 3.45 28.55
CA GLN A 190 -2.51 3.08 27.36
C GLN A 190 -2.30 1.60 26.98
N PRO A 191 -3.16 0.70 27.48
CA PRO A 191 -3.04 -0.72 27.20
C PRO A 191 -3.24 -1.04 25.71
N ALA A 192 -2.42 -1.97 25.18
CA ALA A 192 -2.62 -2.59 23.87
C ALA A 192 -3.40 -3.92 24.00
N ASP A 193 -4.13 -4.29 22.97
CA ASP A 193 -4.83 -5.58 22.91
C ASP A 193 -3.94 -6.66 22.28
N PHE A 194 -3.05 -6.22 21.35
CA PHE A 194 -1.98 -7.05 20.80
C PHE A 194 -0.67 -6.25 20.81
N TRP A 195 0.45 -6.91 21.16
CA TRP A 195 1.77 -6.30 21.16
C TRP A 195 2.87 -7.33 20.88
N ILE A 196 4.09 -6.85 20.63
CA ILE A 196 5.27 -7.69 20.55
C ILE A 196 6.07 -7.48 21.84
N ASP A 197 6.38 -8.56 22.57
CA ASP A 197 7.19 -8.50 23.77
C ASP A 197 8.70 -8.39 23.49
N ASP A 198 9.52 -8.26 24.56
CA ASP A 198 10.97 -8.12 24.45
C ASP A 198 11.66 -9.37 23.85
N ALA A 199 11.02 -10.54 23.92
CA ALA A 199 11.48 -11.76 23.27
C ALA A 199 11.12 -11.83 21.78
N GLY A 200 10.37 -10.84 21.27
CA GLY A 200 9.89 -10.78 19.89
C GLY A 200 8.67 -11.66 19.63
N THR A 201 7.93 -12.05 20.68
CA THR A 201 6.70 -12.84 20.56
C THR A 201 5.48 -11.94 20.52
N VAL A 202 4.55 -12.22 19.60
CA VAL A 202 3.23 -11.58 19.57
C VAL A 202 2.42 -12.05 20.75
N GLN A 203 1.91 -11.10 21.51
CA GLN A 203 1.06 -11.31 22.69
C GLN A 203 -0.34 -10.78 22.41
N ALA A 204 -1.36 -11.48 22.92
CA ALA A 204 -2.74 -11.02 22.99
C ALA A 204 -3.11 -10.80 24.45
N ARG A 205 -3.84 -9.71 24.75
CA ARG A 205 -4.33 -9.43 26.12
C ARG A 205 -5.18 -10.59 26.67
N GLU A 206 -6.05 -11.11 25.82
CA GLU A 206 -6.83 -12.30 26.10
C GLU A 206 -6.22 -13.46 25.33
N GLY A 207 -5.50 -14.35 26.00
CA GLY A 207 -4.90 -15.54 25.38
C GLY A 207 -3.39 -15.67 25.49
N GLY A 208 -2.66 -14.60 25.86
CA GLY A 208 -1.21 -14.65 26.08
C GLY A 208 -0.39 -14.75 24.81
N ALA A 209 0.71 -15.51 24.85
CA ALA A 209 1.66 -15.67 23.76
C ALA A 209 1.04 -16.41 22.57
N MET A 210 1.24 -15.87 21.36
CA MET A 210 0.70 -16.42 20.12
C MET A 210 1.77 -17.09 19.26
N PHE A 211 2.70 -16.30 18.73
CA PHE A 211 3.78 -16.77 17.84
C PHE A 211 4.90 -15.74 17.75
N PRO A 212 6.12 -16.12 17.33
CA PRO A 212 7.22 -15.18 17.12
C PRO A 212 6.91 -14.22 15.95
N ALA A 213 7.09 -12.91 16.15
CA ALA A 213 6.84 -11.91 15.10
C ALA A 213 7.72 -12.07 13.85
N LYS A 214 8.87 -12.76 13.99
CA LYS A 214 9.79 -13.08 12.88
C LYS A 214 9.22 -14.05 11.82
N VAL A 215 8.05 -14.65 12.06
CA VAL A 215 7.36 -15.48 11.03
C VAL A 215 7.05 -14.67 9.77
N LEU A 216 6.82 -13.36 9.90
CA LEU A 216 6.73 -12.48 8.76
C LEU A 216 8.14 -12.06 8.32
N ALA A 217 8.56 -12.51 7.15
CA ALA A 217 9.91 -12.24 6.61
C ALA A 217 10.13 -10.78 6.16
N MET A 218 9.12 -9.90 6.24
CA MET A 218 9.23 -8.49 5.86
C MET A 218 9.96 -7.68 6.93
N PRO A 219 11.11 -7.06 6.61
CA PRO A 219 11.88 -6.25 7.56
C PRO A 219 11.21 -4.90 7.85
N GLY A 220 11.60 -4.28 8.96
CA GLY A 220 11.23 -2.92 9.33
C GLY A 220 10.14 -2.82 10.42
N ALA A 221 10.24 -1.76 11.24
CA ALA A 221 9.32 -1.53 12.35
C ALA A 221 7.86 -1.37 11.87
N HIS A 222 7.64 -0.70 10.74
CA HIS A 222 6.32 -0.54 10.14
C HIS A 222 5.66 -1.87 9.75
N ASN A 223 6.46 -2.90 9.37
CA ASN A 223 5.91 -4.21 9.06
C ASN A 223 5.54 -5.01 10.31
N ARG A 224 6.17 -4.74 11.45
CA ARG A 224 5.71 -5.27 12.76
C ARG A 224 4.34 -4.69 13.14
N GLN A 225 4.13 -3.39 12.90
CA GLN A 225 2.82 -2.75 13.10
C GLN A 225 1.76 -3.37 12.16
N ASN A 226 2.09 -3.52 10.87
CA ASN A 226 1.19 -4.16 9.88
C ASN A 226 0.84 -5.60 10.30
N LEU A 227 1.81 -6.39 10.74
CA LEU A 227 1.61 -7.75 11.26
C LEU A 227 0.59 -7.75 12.41
N LEU A 228 0.71 -6.85 13.38
CA LEU A 228 -0.19 -6.79 14.53
C LEU A 228 -1.62 -6.37 14.13
N LEU A 229 -1.76 -5.41 13.21
CA LEU A 229 -3.08 -5.02 12.68
C LEU A 229 -3.77 -6.20 11.98
N VAL A 230 -3.02 -6.96 11.18
CA VAL A 230 -3.52 -8.18 10.53
C VAL A 230 -3.85 -9.26 11.56
N THR A 231 -2.98 -9.48 12.54
CA THR A 231 -3.20 -10.48 13.61
C THR A 231 -4.48 -10.17 14.37
N ALA A 232 -4.68 -8.91 14.77
CA ALA A 232 -5.88 -8.48 15.48
C ALA A 232 -7.15 -8.72 14.64
N ALA A 233 -7.13 -8.34 13.35
CA ALA A 233 -8.27 -8.54 12.46
C ALA A 233 -8.56 -10.02 12.21
N ALA A 234 -7.54 -10.83 11.92
CA ALA A 234 -7.66 -12.26 11.65
C ALA A 234 -8.18 -13.03 12.88
N ALA A 235 -7.71 -12.68 14.09
CA ALA A 235 -8.23 -13.25 15.34
C ALA A 235 -9.71 -12.91 15.56
N GLN A 236 -10.14 -11.68 15.24
CA GLN A 236 -11.56 -11.28 15.33
C GLN A 236 -12.45 -11.96 14.27
N ILE A 237 -11.87 -12.37 13.14
CA ILE A 237 -12.56 -13.17 12.11
C ILE A 237 -12.68 -14.65 12.54
N GLY A 238 -11.91 -15.07 13.55
CA GLY A 238 -12.00 -16.42 14.15
C GLY A 238 -10.82 -17.33 13.85
N LEU A 239 -9.71 -16.82 13.29
CA LEU A 239 -8.49 -17.60 13.08
C LEU A 239 -7.74 -17.79 14.42
N ASN A 240 -7.21 -18.98 14.64
CA ASN A 240 -6.32 -19.24 15.76
C ASN A 240 -4.87 -18.80 15.47
N ALA A 241 -4.03 -18.79 16.51
CA ALA A 241 -2.64 -18.33 16.42
C ALA A 241 -1.82 -19.10 15.37
N GLU A 242 -2.01 -20.41 15.25
CA GLU A 242 -1.29 -21.25 14.29
C GLU A 242 -1.68 -20.92 12.84
N GLN A 243 -2.96 -20.74 12.54
CA GLN A 243 -3.44 -20.37 11.22
C GLN A 243 -2.90 -18.99 10.80
N ILE A 244 -2.90 -18.04 11.73
CA ILE A 244 -2.36 -16.70 11.48
C ILE A 244 -0.86 -16.78 11.21
N ALA A 245 -0.10 -17.48 12.06
CA ALA A 245 1.35 -17.63 11.89
C ALA A 245 1.73 -18.26 10.55
N ARG A 246 1.07 -19.36 10.15
CA ARG A 246 1.31 -20.01 8.85
C ARG A 246 0.99 -19.10 7.67
N GLY A 247 -0.10 -18.35 7.74
CA GLY A 247 -0.44 -17.39 6.70
C GLY A 247 0.56 -16.24 6.60
N LEU A 248 1.08 -15.75 7.74
CA LEU A 248 2.13 -14.72 7.77
C LEU A 248 3.47 -15.24 7.22
N GLU A 249 3.85 -16.47 7.59
CA GLU A 249 5.10 -17.12 7.15
C GLU A 249 5.11 -17.37 5.64
N SER A 250 3.97 -17.76 5.07
CA SER A 250 3.83 -18.05 3.64
C SER A 250 3.61 -16.79 2.77
N PHE A 251 3.56 -15.59 3.36
CA PHE A 251 3.28 -14.36 2.62
C PHE A 251 4.43 -14.00 1.68
N PRO A 252 4.20 -13.94 0.36
CA PRO A 252 5.25 -13.71 -0.63
C PRO A 252 5.71 -12.25 -0.72
N GLY A 253 5.12 -11.34 0.05
CA GLY A 253 5.29 -9.90 -0.08
C GLY A 253 4.20 -9.24 -0.91
N VAL A 254 4.28 -7.92 -1.04
CA VAL A 254 3.36 -7.14 -1.87
C VAL A 254 3.96 -7.00 -3.27
N PRO A 255 3.26 -7.41 -4.33
CA PRO A 255 3.76 -7.22 -5.69
C PRO A 255 4.18 -5.78 -5.96
N HIS A 256 5.29 -5.61 -6.66
CA HIS A 256 5.86 -4.31 -7.07
C HIS A 256 6.24 -3.36 -5.91
N ARG A 257 6.31 -3.84 -4.66
CA ARG A 257 6.75 -3.06 -3.49
C ARG A 257 7.89 -3.79 -2.79
N LEU A 258 9.13 -3.45 -3.15
CA LEU A 258 10.35 -4.15 -2.70
C LEU A 258 10.19 -5.68 -2.78
N GLU A 259 9.44 -6.12 -3.77
CA GLU A 259 9.16 -7.53 -4.01
C GLU A 259 10.46 -8.24 -4.38
N HIS A 260 10.86 -9.21 -3.57
CA HIS A 260 12.02 -10.04 -3.86
C HIS A 260 11.67 -11.07 -4.93
N LEU A 261 12.21 -10.92 -6.13
CA LEU A 261 11.95 -11.82 -7.25
C LEU A 261 12.80 -13.10 -7.23
N GLY A 262 13.84 -13.12 -6.40
CA GLY A 262 14.84 -14.18 -6.31
C GLY A 262 16.24 -13.64 -6.57
N SER A 263 17.19 -14.53 -6.91
CA SER A 263 18.61 -14.15 -7.08
C SER A 263 19.11 -14.52 -8.48
N THR A 264 19.96 -13.67 -9.03
CA THR A 264 20.80 -13.98 -10.19
C THR A 264 22.08 -14.71 -9.75
N ALA A 265 23.04 -14.90 -10.66
CA ALA A 265 24.35 -15.45 -10.29
C ALA A 265 25.13 -14.54 -9.31
N SER A 266 24.88 -13.22 -9.29
CA SER A 266 25.67 -12.22 -8.57
C SER A 266 24.89 -11.39 -7.56
N ALA A 267 23.56 -11.27 -7.65
CA ALA A 267 22.79 -10.36 -6.82
C ALA A 267 21.34 -10.82 -6.61
N ASP A 268 20.74 -10.37 -5.51
CA ASP A 268 19.31 -10.45 -5.29
C ASP A 268 18.57 -9.39 -6.12
N VAL A 269 17.40 -9.74 -6.63
CA VAL A 269 16.58 -8.91 -7.51
C VAL A 269 15.32 -8.44 -6.81
N PHE A 270 15.10 -7.12 -6.83
CA PHE A 270 13.94 -6.51 -6.19
C PHE A 270 13.13 -5.66 -7.17
N ASN A 271 11.82 -5.82 -7.13
CA ASN A 271 10.86 -5.05 -7.89
C ASN A 271 10.12 -4.07 -6.97
N ASP A 272 10.42 -2.79 -7.13
CA ASP A 272 9.77 -1.68 -6.44
C ASP A 272 9.12 -0.71 -7.44
N SER A 273 8.49 -1.26 -8.49
CA SER A 273 7.87 -0.46 -9.55
C SER A 273 6.82 0.53 -9.03
N LYS A 274 6.23 0.28 -7.84
CA LYS A 274 5.31 1.18 -7.16
C LYS A 274 5.96 2.48 -6.64
N ALA A 275 7.28 2.56 -6.57
CA ALA A 275 8.02 3.78 -6.22
C ALA A 275 7.96 4.80 -7.36
N THR A 276 6.81 5.48 -7.51
CA THR A 276 6.51 6.41 -8.60
C THR A 276 6.85 7.87 -8.29
N ASN A 277 7.61 8.12 -7.22
CA ASN A 277 8.11 9.43 -6.80
C ASN A 277 9.42 9.28 -6.02
N TYR A 278 10.11 10.41 -5.78
CA TYR A 278 11.42 10.41 -5.10
C TYR A 278 11.36 9.89 -3.67
N ASP A 279 10.32 10.23 -2.90
CA ASP A 279 10.21 9.81 -1.50
C ASP A 279 10.03 8.31 -1.39
N ALA A 280 9.17 7.71 -2.22
CA ALA A 280 8.99 6.26 -2.26
C ALA A 280 10.27 5.53 -2.66
N ALA A 281 10.98 6.04 -3.70
CA ALA A 281 12.23 5.46 -4.16
C ALA A 281 13.36 5.60 -3.13
N ALA A 282 13.39 6.70 -2.36
CA ALA A 282 14.32 6.86 -1.24
C ALA A 282 14.09 5.79 -0.17
N VAL A 283 12.84 5.56 0.23
CA VAL A 283 12.47 4.52 1.20
C VAL A 283 12.84 3.12 0.70
N GLY A 284 12.56 2.84 -0.59
CA GLY A 284 12.93 1.57 -1.20
C GLY A 284 14.44 1.34 -1.16
N LEU A 285 15.22 2.32 -1.57
CA LEU A 285 16.69 2.22 -1.59
C LEU A 285 17.27 2.16 -0.16
N GLN A 286 16.67 2.88 0.81
CA GLN A 286 17.06 2.83 2.21
C GLN A 286 16.94 1.43 2.81
N ALA A 287 15.99 0.63 2.36
CA ALA A 287 15.79 -0.74 2.82
C ALA A 287 16.82 -1.73 2.27
N MET A 288 17.57 -1.37 1.20
CA MET A 288 18.55 -2.25 0.59
C MET A 288 19.87 -2.30 1.36
N ALA A 289 20.52 -3.45 1.35
CA ALA A 289 21.93 -3.58 1.66
C ALA A 289 22.74 -3.22 0.38
N GLY A 290 23.67 -2.27 0.48
CA GLY A 290 24.54 -1.90 -0.65
C GLY A 290 25.69 -2.89 -0.83
N PRO A 291 26.38 -2.84 -2.00
CA PRO A 291 26.15 -1.96 -3.15
C PRO A 291 24.98 -2.41 -4.04
N VAL A 292 24.26 -1.43 -4.58
CA VAL A 292 23.02 -1.64 -5.36
C VAL A 292 23.18 -1.11 -6.78
N VAL A 293 22.71 -1.85 -7.78
CA VAL A 293 22.42 -1.32 -9.12
C VAL A 293 20.94 -0.93 -9.17
N VAL A 294 20.66 0.35 -9.46
CA VAL A 294 19.31 0.90 -9.47
C VAL A 294 18.84 1.15 -10.89
N LEU A 295 17.64 0.67 -11.25
CA LEU A 295 16.94 1.08 -12.46
C LEU A 295 15.94 2.17 -12.09
N ALA A 296 16.10 3.37 -12.65
CA ALA A 296 15.23 4.51 -12.41
C ALA A 296 14.77 5.14 -13.73
N GLY A 297 13.54 5.67 -13.77
CA GLY A 297 13.03 6.30 -14.97
C GLY A 297 11.55 6.13 -15.21
N GLY A 298 11.08 6.78 -16.27
CA GLY A 298 9.67 6.95 -16.60
C GLY A 298 9.33 8.44 -16.72
N GLN A 299 8.09 8.81 -16.48
CA GLN A 299 7.65 10.20 -16.49
C GLN A 299 7.95 10.86 -15.14
N THR A 300 8.83 11.87 -15.13
CA THR A 300 9.19 12.62 -13.92
C THR A 300 7.98 13.33 -13.30
N LYS A 301 8.04 13.52 -11.99
CA LYS A 301 7.07 14.33 -11.23
C LYS A 301 7.80 15.46 -10.51
N ARG A 302 7.14 16.59 -10.36
CA ARG A 302 7.64 17.66 -9.51
C ARG A 302 7.77 17.16 -8.07
N GLY A 303 8.91 17.40 -7.43
CA GLY A 303 9.15 16.98 -6.06
C GLY A 303 10.58 17.30 -5.59
N ASN A 304 10.84 17.07 -4.32
CA ASN A 304 12.17 17.23 -3.73
C ASN A 304 12.94 15.91 -3.84
N ALA A 305 13.97 15.87 -4.68
CA ALA A 305 14.79 14.70 -4.90
C ALA A 305 15.93 14.52 -3.87
N THR A 306 16.10 15.44 -2.90
CA THR A 306 17.26 15.47 -1.99
C THR A 306 17.42 14.15 -1.20
N GLY A 307 16.35 13.60 -0.67
CA GLY A 307 16.38 12.34 0.07
C GLY A 307 16.82 11.16 -0.81
N TRP A 308 16.23 11.04 -2.00
CA TRP A 308 16.58 10.01 -2.98
C TRP A 308 18.05 10.11 -3.43
N LEU A 309 18.52 11.30 -3.74
CA LEU A 309 19.94 11.54 -4.14
C LEU A 309 20.92 11.22 -2.99
N THR A 310 20.51 11.42 -1.73
CA THR A 310 21.30 11.04 -0.56
C THR A 310 21.45 9.53 -0.46
N GLU A 311 20.36 8.79 -0.64
CA GLU A 311 20.39 7.32 -0.60
C GLU A 311 21.14 6.73 -1.81
N LEU A 312 21.00 7.32 -3.02
CA LEU A 312 21.80 6.92 -4.18
C LEU A 312 23.28 7.02 -3.89
N LYS A 313 23.74 8.16 -3.36
CA LYS A 313 25.16 8.36 -3.01
C LYS A 313 25.68 7.40 -1.95
N SER A 314 24.81 7.00 -1.05
CA SER A 314 25.17 6.09 0.05
C SER A 314 25.26 4.63 -0.38
N LYS A 315 24.40 4.18 -1.30
CA LYS A 315 24.17 2.75 -1.53
C LYS A 315 24.32 2.30 -2.98
N ALA A 316 24.05 3.18 -3.95
CA ALA A 316 24.08 2.79 -5.36
C ALA A 316 25.50 2.86 -5.93
N CYS A 317 25.97 1.77 -6.52
CA CYS A 317 27.21 1.74 -7.31
C CYS A 317 26.97 2.07 -8.78
N ALA A 318 25.76 1.86 -9.29
CA ALA A 318 25.34 2.29 -10.62
C ALA A 318 23.84 2.65 -10.64
N VAL A 319 23.51 3.59 -11.53
CA VAL A 319 22.12 3.95 -11.85
C VAL A 319 21.93 3.82 -13.36
N VAL A 320 20.91 3.05 -13.75
CA VAL A 320 20.52 2.88 -15.15
C VAL A 320 19.19 3.61 -15.37
N LEU A 321 19.22 4.64 -16.19
CA LEU A 321 18.11 5.55 -16.43
C LEU A 321 17.40 5.21 -17.74
N PHE A 322 16.06 5.17 -17.72
CA PHE A 322 15.25 4.83 -18.90
C PHE A 322 14.00 5.72 -19.01
N GLY A 323 13.38 5.73 -20.19
CA GLY A 323 12.14 6.44 -20.46
C GLY A 323 12.29 7.96 -20.58
N ALA A 324 11.16 8.66 -20.58
CA ALA A 324 11.09 10.09 -20.89
C ALA A 324 11.88 10.98 -19.91
N GLY A 325 11.96 10.59 -18.64
CA GLY A 325 12.67 11.34 -17.59
C GLY A 325 14.17 11.09 -17.50
N ALA A 326 14.74 10.19 -18.33
CA ALA A 326 16.15 9.78 -18.18
C ALA A 326 17.16 10.94 -18.23
N GLU A 327 16.93 11.93 -19.10
CA GLU A 327 17.81 13.09 -19.21
C GLU A 327 17.74 14.02 -18.01
N GLU A 328 16.54 14.29 -17.51
CA GLU A 328 16.33 15.12 -16.32
C GLU A 328 16.96 14.47 -15.08
N LEU A 329 16.75 13.16 -14.89
CA LEU A 329 17.34 12.41 -13.78
C LEU A 329 18.87 12.35 -13.86
N ASP A 330 19.46 12.18 -15.07
CA ASP A 330 20.92 12.23 -15.26
C ASP A 330 21.50 13.58 -14.85
N ALA A 331 20.84 14.67 -15.25
CA ALA A 331 21.26 16.01 -14.84
C ALA A 331 21.22 16.20 -13.32
N LEU A 332 20.12 15.78 -12.66
CA LEU A 332 19.98 15.85 -11.20
C LEU A 332 21.05 15.02 -10.46
N ILE A 333 21.31 13.80 -10.92
CA ILE A 333 22.29 12.90 -10.32
C ILE A 333 23.70 13.48 -10.44
N ARG A 334 24.09 13.98 -11.63
CA ARG A 334 25.41 14.60 -11.85
C ARG A 334 25.59 15.87 -11.01
N GLN A 335 24.58 16.72 -10.92
CA GLN A 335 24.61 17.93 -10.06
C GLN A 335 24.75 17.60 -8.57
N SER A 336 24.33 16.40 -8.14
CA SER A 336 24.44 15.96 -6.74
C SER A 336 25.84 15.49 -6.35
N ASN A 337 26.83 15.47 -7.26
CA ASN A 337 28.15 14.87 -7.09
C ASN A 337 28.10 13.35 -6.80
N TYR A 338 27.21 12.62 -7.44
CA TYR A 338 27.18 11.16 -7.39
C TYR A 338 28.45 10.58 -8.04
N GLN A 339 29.08 9.60 -7.39
CA GLN A 339 30.37 9.03 -7.82
C GLN A 339 30.24 7.68 -8.54
N GLY A 340 29.07 7.05 -8.51
CA GLY A 340 28.81 5.78 -9.18
C GLY A 340 28.61 5.94 -10.70
N GLN A 341 28.45 4.82 -11.39
CA GLN A 341 28.20 4.82 -12.84
C GLN A 341 26.75 5.27 -13.15
N VAL A 342 26.60 6.06 -14.22
CA VAL A 342 25.28 6.46 -14.73
C VAL A 342 25.18 6.07 -16.20
N HIS A 343 24.17 5.27 -16.52
CA HIS A 343 23.86 4.84 -17.89
C HIS A 343 22.51 5.37 -18.29
N ARG A 344 22.32 5.72 -19.57
CA ARG A 344 21.03 6.10 -20.13
C ARG A 344 20.65 5.17 -21.26
N CYS A 345 19.38 4.83 -21.34
CA CYS A 345 18.81 4.00 -22.40
C CYS A 345 17.36 4.42 -22.69
N THR A 346 16.77 3.82 -23.71
CA THR A 346 15.44 4.21 -24.21
C THR A 346 14.30 3.62 -23.38
N ASP A 347 14.44 2.37 -22.95
CA ASP A 347 13.36 1.58 -22.36
C ASP A 347 13.88 0.63 -21.27
N LEU A 348 12.93 -0.01 -20.58
CA LEU A 348 13.23 -0.94 -19.49
C LEU A 348 13.98 -2.18 -19.95
N SER A 349 13.75 -2.68 -21.17
CA SER A 349 14.45 -3.86 -21.69
C SER A 349 15.94 -3.59 -21.88
N ALA A 350 16.29 -2.45 -22.47
CA ALA A 350 17.66 -2.00 -22.58
C ALA A 350 18.28 -1.72 -21.21
N ALA A 351 17.51 -1.16 -20.27
CA ALA A 351 17.97 -0.89 -18.92
C ALA A 351 18.32 -2.18 -18.17
N VAL A 352 17.51 -3.22 -18.25
CA VAL A 352 17.76 -4.54 -17.63
C VAL A 352 19.05 -5.16 -18.17
N ALA A 353 19.27 -5.12 -19.49
CA ALA A 353 20.48 -5.68 -20.10
C ALA A 353 21.77 -4.97 -19.61
N ILE A 354 21.71 -3.65 -19.42
CA ILE A 354 22.83 -2.86 -18.86
C ILE A 354 23.00 -3.19 -17.37
N ALA A 355 21.90 -3.22 -16.60
CA ALA A 355 21.91 -3.42 -15.16
C ALA A 355 22.50 -4.79 -14.78
N ILE A 356 22.15 -5.85 -15.50
CA ILE A 356 22.70 -7.20 -15.27
C ILE A 356 24.23 -7.21 -15.43
N ARG A 357 24.76 -6.57 -16.47
CA ARG A 357 26.22 -6.45 -16.68
C ARG A 357 26.87 -5.63 -15.57
N ALA A 358 26.33 -4.46 -15.26
CA ALA A 358 26.84 -3.60 -14.21
C ALA A 358 26.82 -4.31 -12.84
N THR A 359 25.79 -5.10 -12.55
CA THR A 359 25.70 -5.89 -11.31
C THR A 359 26.86 -6.88 -11.17
N SER A 360 27.22 -7.57 -12.24
CA SER A 360 28.36 -8.49 -12.24
C SER A 360 29.72 -7.77 -12.19
N GLU A 361 29.90 -6.73 -13.00
CA GLU A 361 31.16 -5.97 -13.09
C GLU A 361 31.49 -5.22 -11.78
N LEU A 362 30.49 -4.68 -11.12
CA LEU A 362 30.64 -3.91 -9.88
C LEU A 362 30.46 -4.74 -8.61
N GLN A 363 30.24 -6.05 -8.74
CA GLN A 363 29.98 -6.96 -7.63
C GLN A 363 28.87 -6.46 -6.71
N ALA A 364 27.77 -5.93 -7.30
CA ALA A 364 26.64 -5.44 -6.54
C ALA A 364 25.90 -6.60 -5.87
N SER A 365 25.47 -6.38 -4.64
CA SER A 365 24.68 -7.36 -3.88
C SER A 365 23.20 -7.39 -4.26
N SER A 366 22.72 -6.29 -4.85
CA SER A 366 21.31 -6.13 -5.20
C SER A 366 21.12 -5.41 -6.54
N LEU A 367 20.08 -5.83 -7.28
CA LEU A 367 19.55 -5.16 -8.46
C LEU A 367 18.12 -4.73 -8.14
N LEU A 368 17.86 -3.44 -8.19
CA LEU A 368 16.61 -2.84 -7.73
C LEU A 368 15.93 -2.04 -8.86
N LEU A 369 14.73 -2.43 -9.27
CA LEU A 369 13.83 -1.54 -10.00
C LEU A 369 13.14 -0.62 -8.98
N SER A 370 13.52 0.65 -8.89
CA SER A 370 12.86 1.67 -8.07
C SER A 370 12.83 2.98 -8.84
N PRO A 371 11.78 3.16 -9.67
CA PRO A 371 11.79 4.12 -10.77
C PRO A 371 11.85 5.59 -10.40
N ALA A 372 11.42 6.00 -9.22
CA ALA A 372 11.23 7.39 -8.81
C ALA A 372 10.29 8.23 -9.71
N CYS A 373 9.70 7.61 -10.72
CA CYS A 373 8.91 8.22 -11.78
C CYS A 373 7.60 7.45 -12.02
N ALA A 374 6.57 8.15 -12.51
CA ALA A 374 5.38 7.48 -13.04
C ALA A 374 5.73 6.65 -14.28
N SER A 375 4.86 5.70 -14.62
CA SER A 375 5.09 4.73 -15.71
C SER A 375 4.41 5.10 -17.03
N PHE A 376 3.60 6.18 -17.04
CA PHE A 376 2.67 6.50 -18.13
C PHE A 376 3.31 6.89 -19.48
N ASP A 377 4.62 7.04 -19.52
CA ASP A 377 5.37 7.26 -20.77
C ASP A 377 5.52 5.98 -21.60
N GLN A 378 5.59 4.81 -20.97
CA GLN A 378 5.81 3.52 -21.65
C GLN A 378 4.82 2.42 -21.23
N TYR A 379 4.06 2.61 -20.16
CA TYR A 379 3.14 1.61 -19.58
C TYR A 379 1.81 2.26 -19.17
N GLN A 380 0.74 1.47 -19.16
CA GLN A 380 -0.57 1.94 -18.69
C GLN A 380 -0.61 2.24 -17.19
N ASP A 381 0.22 1.54 -16.38
CA ASP A 381 0.32 1.68 -14.93
C ASP A 381 1.68 1.16 -14.44
N PHE A 382 1.92 1.25 -13.12
CA PHE A 382 3.16 0.77 -12.53
C PHE A 382 3.17 -0.77 -12.41
N GLU A 383 2.02 -1.40 -12.35
CA GLU A 383 1.85 -2.85 -12.35
C GLU A 383 2.40 -3.44 -13.65
N ALA A 384 1.95 -2.93 -14.81
CA ALA A 384 2.44 -3.38 -16.12
C ALA A 384 3.95 -3.20 -16.28
N ARG A 385 4.52 -2.10 -15.74
CA ARG A 385 5.99 -1.91 -15.70
C ARG A 385 6.68 -2.96 -14.83
N GLY A 386 6.12 -3.25 -13.66
CA GLY A 386 6.68 -4.22 -12.72
C GLY A 386 6.56 -5.65 -13.22
N ASP A 387 5.47 -6.02 -13.90
CA ASP A 387 5.30 -7.33 -14.53
C ASP A 387 6.29 -7.51 -15.69
N HIS A 388 6.45 -6.50 -16.55
CA HIS A 388 7.45 -6.54 -17.61
C HIS A 388 8.89 -6.68 -17.06
N PHE A 389 9.21 -6.02 -15.94
CA PHE A 389 10.49 -6.22 -15.27
C PHE A 389 10.67 -7.66 -14.78
N ARG A 390 9.63 -8.25 -14.18
CA ARG A 390 9.65 -9.66 -13.74
C ARG A 390 9.92 -10.60 -14.92
N ASP A 391 9.22 -10.39 -16.05
CA ASP A 391 9.39 -11.19 -17.26
C ASP A 391 10.80 -11.07 -17.85
N LEU A 392 11.35 -9.85 -17.88
CA LEU A 392 12.72 -9.59 -18.35
C LEU A 392 13.78 -10.24 -17.45
N MET A 393 13.53 -10.31 -16.13
CA MET A 393 14.48 -10.90 -15.18
C MET A 393 14.41 -12.43 -15.13
N GLN A 394 13.26 -13.05 -15.46
CA GLN A 394 13.05 -14.48 -15.35
C GLN A 394 14.15 -15.35 -16.00
N PRO A 395 14.66 -15.06 -17.23
CA PRO A 395 15.72 -15.86 -17.85
C PRO A 395 17.08 -15.78 -17.12
N HIS A 396 17.27 -14.81 -16.24
CA HIS A 396 18.53 -14.54 -15.55
C HIS A 396 18.52 -15.03 -14.08
N MET A 397 17.37 -15.51 -13.61
CA MET A 397 17.22 -15.99 -12.24
C MET A 397 17.83 -17.38 -12.09
N ARG A 398 18.41 -17.66 -10.92
CA ARG A 398 18.87 -19.01 -10.58
C ARG A 398 17.65 -19.95 -10.53
N VAL A 399 17.76 -21.07 -11.20
CA VAL A 399 16.82 -22.18 -11.01
C VAL A 399 17.11 -22.75 -9.62
N GLY A 400 16.15 -22.65 -8.70
CA GLY A 400 16.24 -23.17 -7.33
C GLY A 400 16.21 -24.69 -7.30
#